data_3be39a0a8e2d23c92482f1365e9d44f3
#
_entry.id   3be39a0a8e2d23c92482f1365e9d44f3
#
_cell.length_a   1.000
_cell.length_b   1.000
_cell.length_c   1.000
_cell.angle_alpha   90.00
_cell.angle_beta   90.00
_cell.angle_gamma   90.00
#
_symmetry.space_group_name_H-M   'P 1'
#
loop_
_entity.id
_entity.type
_entity.pdbx_description
1 polymer ?
#
loop_
_entity_poly.entity_id
_entity_poly.type
_entity_poly.pdbx_seq_one_letter_code
_entity_poly.pdbx_strand_id
1 'polypeptide(L)'
;FNLLPIIPLDGSKILFEIYAYFLPFKKVIKYHYLTSFLFILIYLFLNYKYNFNNYLIISLFIYKTIEVIKNKSIIYEKFILEKMLYDIKYSKVINKNELLLNYKKDTKYYYNLNGKILSDKEYLLGKIKCNKHK
;
A
#
# COMPACT_ATOMS: atom_id res chain seq x y z
N PHE A 1 -12.44 -20.26 -0.30
CA PHE A 1 -12.29 -19.43 0.90
C PHE A 1 -11.09 -18.48 0.79
N ASN A 2 -9.90 -18.94 0.35
CA ASN A 2 -8.68 -18.13 0.24
C ASN A 2 -8.76 -17.00 -0.80
N LEU A 3 -9.71 -17.04 -1.74
CA LEU A 3 -9.92 -15.97 -2.71
C LEU A 3 -10.77 -14.80 -2.19
N LEU A 4 -11.28 -14.89 -0.96
CA LEU A 4 -11.97 -13.77 -0.36
C LEU A 4 -11.01 -12.58 -0.15
N PRO A 5 -11.45 -11.35 -0.45
CA PRO A 5 -10.60 -10.17 -0.32
C PRO A 5 -10.50 -9.67 1.14
N ILE A 6 -10.22 -10.59 2.05
CA ILE A 6 -10.09 -10.37 3.49
C ILE A 6 -8.62 -10.58 3.89
N ILE A 7 -8.03 -9.65 4.61
CA ILE A 7 -6.69 -9.79 5.18
C ILE A 7 -6.74 -10.88 6.28
N PRO A 8 -5.87 -11.91 6.26
CA PRO A 8 -4.63 -12.07 5.47
C PRO A 8 -4.74 -13.00 4.25
N LEU A 9 -5.92 -13.25 3.72
CA LEU A 9 -6.15 -14.22 2.65
C LEU A 9 -5.52 -13.79 1.29
N ASP A 10 -5.31 -14.76 0.40
CA ASP A 10 -4.65 -14.52 -0.89
C ASP A 10 -5.47 -13.60 -1.81
N GLY A 11 -6.81 -13.68 -1.75
CA GLY A 11 -7.68 -12.75 -2.47
C GLY A 11 -7.43 -11.29 -2.11
N SER A 12 -7.05 -10.98 -0.87
CA SER A 12 -6.70 -9.62 -0.46
C SER A 12 -5.39 -9.14 -1.10
N LYS A 13 -4.40 -10.03 -1.28
CA LYS A 13 -3.14 -9.72 -1.95
C LYS A 13 -3.35 -9.40 -3.43
N ILE A 14 -4.17 -10.20 -4.11
CA ILE A 14 -4.54 -9.95 -5.52
C ILE A 14 -5.20 -8.57 -5.64
N LEU A 15 -6.13 -8.26 -4.77
CA LEU A 15 -6.82 -6.97 -4.76
C LEU A 15 -5.87 -5.81 -4.45
N PHE A 16 -4.91 -6.01 -3.55
CA PHE A 16 -3.84 -5.05 -3.27
C PHE A 16 -3.02 -4.73 -4.53
N GLU A 17 -2.60 -5.74 -5.31
CA GLU A 17 -1.85 -5.53 -6.55
C GLU A 17 -2.69 -4.81 -7.62
N ILE A 18 -3.98 -5.15 -7.75
CA ILE A 18 -4.90 -4.43 -8.64
C ILE A 18 -4.99 -2.96 -8.25
N TYR A 19 -5.17 -2.65 -6.97
CA TYR A 19 -5.18 -1.26 -6.50
C TYR A 19 -3.85 -0.55 -6.72
N ALA A 20 -2.72 -1.26 -6.52
CA ALA A 20 -1.38 -0.70 -6.71
C ALA A 20 -1.12 -0.27 -8.16
N TYR A 21 -1.76 -0.93 -9.13
CA TYR A 21 -1.67 -0.56 -10.53
C TYR A 21 -2.38 0.78 -10.83
N PHE A 22 -3.56 1.00 -10.25
CA PHE A 22 -4.39 2.18 -10.56
C PHE A 22 -4.13 3.36 -9.63
N LEU A 23 -3.84 3.11 -8.35
CA LEU A 23 -3.84 4.12 -7.30
C LEU A 23 -2.43 4.41 -6.75
N PRO A 24 -2.20 5.62 -6.20
CA PRO A 24 -1.00 5.90 -5.42
C PRO A 24 -0.92 4.99 -4.19
N PHE A 25 0.29 4.53 -3.84
CA PHE A 25 0.52 3.49 -2.83
C PHE A 25 -0.11 3.80 -1.45
N LYS A 26 -0.10 5.06 -1.01
CA LYS A 26 -0.80 5.48 0.23
C LYS A 26 -2.31 5.21 0.18
N LYS A 27 -2.93 5.45 -0.98
CA LYS A 27 -4.36 5.18 -1.17
C LYS A 27 -4.62 3.68 -1.27
N VAL A 28 -3.70 2.91 -1.88
CA VAL A 28 -3.79 1.45 -1.96
C VAL A 28 -3.95 0.85 -0.57
N ILE A 29 -3.07 1.20 0.38
CA ILE A 29 -3.15 0.71 1.76
C ILE A 29 -4.51 1.05 2.37
N LYS A 30 -5.01 2.28 2.16
CA LYS A 30 -6.31 2.71 2.68
C LYS A 30 -7.46 1.89 2.11
N TYR A 31 -7.53 1.71 0.80
CA TYR A 31 -8.61 0.94 0.16
C TYR A 31 -8.51 -0.54 0.50
N HIS A 32 -7.30 -1.08 0.63
CA HIS A 32 -7.08 -2.48 0.98
C HIS A 32 -7.68 -2.86 2.34
N TYR A 33 -7.44 -2.09 3.41
CA TYR A 33 -8.05 -2.40 4.70
C TYR A 33 -9.55 -2.07 4.74
N LEU A 34 -10.00 -1.05 3.98
CA LEU A 34 -11.43 -0.70 3.91
C LEU A 34 -12.25 -1.82 3.25
N THR A 35 -11.75 -2.36 2.12
CA THR A 35 -12.40 -3.51 1.46
C THR A 35 -12.36 -4.76 2.33
N SER A 36 -11.25 -5.04 3.01
CA SER A 36 -11.17 -6.16 3.94
C SER A 36 -12.22 -6.05 5.06
N PHE A 37 -12.38 -4.88 5.64
CA PHE A 37 -13.39 -4.63 6.68
C PHE A 37 -14.82 -4.82 6.15
N LEU A 38 -15.11 -4.33 4.95
CA LEU A 38 -16.42 -4.49 4.31
C LEU A 38 -16.75 -5.97 4.08
N PHE A 39 -15.78 -6.76 3.59
CA PHE A 39 -15.98 -8.20 3.37
C PHE A 39 -16.10 -8.98 4.68
N ILE A 40 -15.45 -8.57 5.76
CA ILE A 40 -15.67 -9.14 7.10
C ILE A 40 -17.11 -8.89 7.56
N LEU A 41 -17.66 -7.70 7.33
CA LEU A 41 -19.06 -7.39 7.66
C LEU A 41 -20.03 -8.25 6.83
N ILE A 42 -19.79 -8.39 5.53
CA ILE A 42 -20.60 -9.26 4.66
C ILE A 42 -20.53 -10.70 5.14
N TYR A 43 -19.34 -11.20 5.48
CA TYR A 43 -19.15 -12.55 6.00
C TYR A 43 -19.92 -12.78 7.30
N LEU A 44 -19.89 -11.81 8.23
CA LEU A 44 -20.67 -11.83 9.47
C LEU A 44 -22.18 -11.91 9.18
N PHE A 45 -22.67 -11.13 8.24
CA PHE A 45 -24.08 -11.08 7.90
C PHE A 45 -24.58 -12.40 7.27
N LEU A 46 -23.77 -13.01 6.39
CA LEU A 46 -24.12 -14.27 5.72
C LEU A 46 -24.02 -15.49 6.66
N ASN A 47 -23.13 -15.45 7.65
CA ASN A 47 -22.88 -16.56 8.57
C ASN A 47 -23.46 -16.30 9.96
N TYR A 48 -24.66 -15.76 10.01
CA TYR A 48 -25.37 -15.42 11.26
C TYR A 48 -25.66 -16.63 12.20
N LYS A 49 -25.55 -17.88 11.72
CA LYS A 49 -25.70 -19.07 12.55
C LYS A 49 -24.50 -19.23 13.50
N TYR A 50 -24.81 -19.29 14.80
CA TYR A 50 -23.90 -19.33 15.93
C TYR A 50 -23.01 -20.58 15.96
N ASN A 51 -21.86 -20.52 15.26
CA ASN A 51 -20.79 -21.50 15.42
C ASN A 51 -19.58 -20.82 16.05
N PHE A 52 -19.13 -21.32 17.21
CA PHE A 52 -17.97 -20.79 17.94
C PHE A 52 -16.73 -20.63 17.04
N ASN A 53 -16.48 -21.58 16.13
CA ASN A 53 -15.38 -21.52 15.18
C ASN A 53 -15.43 -20.28 14.25
N ASN A 54 -16.63 -19.85 13.84
CA ASN A 54 -16.78 -18.65 13.00
C ASN A 54 -16.35 -17.39 13.73
N TYR A 55 -16.63 -17.26 15.02
CA TYR A 55 -16.20 -16.11 15.82
C TYR A 55 -14.69 -16.05 15.98
N LEU A 56 -14.00 -17.20 16.16
CA LEU A 56 -12.54 -17.26 16.20
C LEU A 56 -11.93 -16.79 14.89
N ILE A 57 -12.44 -17.27 13.76
CA ILE A 57 -11.95 -16.86 12.42
C ILE A 57 -12.14 -15.35 12.20
N ILE A 58 -13.31 -14.82 12.55
CA ILE A 58 -13.60 -13.40 12.41
C ILE A 58 -12.69 -12.55 13.30
N SER A 59 -12.45 -12.97 14.54
CA SER A 59 -11.56 -12.25 15.45
C SER A 59 -10.13 -12.18 14.93
N LEU A 60 -9.64 -13.26 14.31
CA LEU A 60 -8.34 -13.28 13.63
C LEU A 60 -8.28 -12.32 12.43
N PHE A 61 -9.33 -12.25 11.62
CA PHE A 61 -9.39 -11.33 10.49
C PHE A 61 -9.41 -9.87 10.94
N ILE A 62 -10.18 -9.56 11.96
CA ILE A 62 -10.21 -8.23 12.56
C ILE A 62 -8.84 -7.85 13.12
N TYR A 63 -8.21 -8.75 13.90
CA TYR A 63 -6.87 -8.54 14.45
C TYR A 63 -5.85 -8.23 13.35
N LYS A 64 -5.80 -9.05 12.29
CA LYS A 64 -4.88 -8.85 11.16
C LYS A 64 -5.16 -7.56 10.38
N THR A 65 -6.40 -7.18 10.22
CA THR A 65 -6.76 -5.90 9.59
C THR A 65 -6.27 -4.71 10.42
N ILE A 66 -6.43 -4.76 11.75
CA ILE A 66 -5.93 -3.74 12.67
C ILE A 66 -4.40 -3.66 12.65
N GLU A 67 -3.72 -4.80 12.57
CA GLU A 67 -2.26 -4.87 12.44
C GLU A 67 -1.76 -4.12 11.19
N VAL A 68 -2.40 -4.31 10.04
CA VAL A 68 -2.09 -3.58 8.80
C VAL A 68 -2.31 -2.06 8.96
N ILE A 69 -3.39 -1.66 9.63
CA ILE A 69 -3.67 -0.24 9.89
C ILE A 69 -2.58 0.39 10.77
N LYS A 70 -2.16 -0.31 11.83
CA LYS A 70 -1.08 0.15 12.73
C LYS A 70 0.26 0.27 11.99
N ASN A 71 0.56 -0.70 11.14
CA ASN A 71 1.84 -0.78 10.42
C ASN A 71 1.86 -0.04 9.08
N LYS A 72 0.84 0.74 8.74
CA LYS A 72 0.72 1.44 7.45
C LYS A 72 1.93 2.32 7.12
N SER A 73 2.55 2.96 8.11
CA SER A 73 3.73 3.81 7.92
C SER A 73 4.94 2.97 7.53
N ILE A 74 5.16 1.87 8.24
CA ILE A 74 6.26 0.93 7.99
C ILE A 74 6.13 0.30 6.60
N ILE A 75 4.91 -0.09 6.22
CA ILE A 75 4.62 -0.65 4.88
C ILE A 75 4.95 0.37 3.78
N TYR A 76 4.60 1.64 4.00
CA TYR A 76 4.91 2.70 3.05
C TYR A 76 6.42 2.99 2.99
N GLU A 77 7.11 3.05 4.11
CA GLU A 77 8.56 3.25 4.18
C GLU A 77 9.32 2.11 3.48
N LYS A 78 8.89 0.86 3.71
CA LYS A 78 9.45 -0.31 3.02
C LYS A 78 9.29 -0.20 1.50
N PHE A 79 8.12 0.20 1.03
CA PHE A 79 7.87 0.44 -0.39
C PHE A 79 8.80 1.51 -0.97
N ILE A 80 9.03 2.62 -0.25
CA ILE A 80 9.96 3.67 -0.69
C ILE A 80 11.40 3.14 -0.74
N LEU A 81 11.83 2.37 0.26
CA LEU A 81 13.16 1.75 0.29
C LEU A 81 13.35 0.77 -0.88
N GLU A 82 12.38 -0.08 -1.15
CA GLU A 82 12.41 -0.99 -2.30
C GLU A 82 12.58 -0.23 -3.61
N LYS A 83 11.84 0.87 -3.77
CA LYS A 83 11.92 1.72 -4.96
C LYS A 83 13.29 2.40 -5.11
N MET A 84 13.98 2.68 -4.02
CA MET A 84 15.32 3.28 -4.03
C MET A 84 16.43 2.24 -4.31
N LEU A 85 16.28 1.02 -3.80
CA LEU A 85 17.32 -0.01 -3.85
C LEU A 85 17.30 -0.80 -5.16
N TYR A 86 16.12 -1.07 -5.71
CA TYR A 86 15.97 -1.89 -6.90
C TYR A 86 15.73 -1.04 -8.15
N ASP A 87 16.47 -1.33 -9.22
CA ASP A 87 16.18 -0.81 -10.57
C ASP A 87 15.00 -1.62 -11.16
N ILE A 88 13.79 -1.20 -10.81
CA ILE A 88 12.57 -1.82 -11.31
C ILE A 88 12.32 -1.37 -12.76
N LYS A 89 11.92 -2.28 -13.64
CA LYS A 89 11.42 -1.91 -14.97
C LYS A 89 10.10 -1.14 -14.82
N TYR A 90 10.13 0.14 -15.12
CA TYR A 90 8.96 1.00 -15.00
C TYR A 90 8.13 0.97 -16.28
N SER A 91 6.82 0.78 -16.13
CA SER A 91 5.87 0.79 -17.26
C SER A 91 5.50 2.21 -17.71
N LYS A 92 5.66 3.20 -16.82
CA LYS A 92 5.24 4.58 -17.09
C LYS A 92 6.19 5.60 -16.49
N VAL A 93 6.53 6.62 -17.31
CA VAL A 93 7.35 7.75 -16.89
C VAL A 93 6.46 8.99 -16.79
N ILE A 94 6.52 9.69 -15.66
CA ILE A 94 5.76 10.93 -15.44
C ILE A 94 6.69 12.04 -15.00
N ASN A 95 6.62 13.18 -15.70
CA ASN A 95 7.29 14.40 -15.30
C ASN A 95 6.38 15.18 -14.34
N LYS A 96 6.90 15.55 -13.16
CA LYS A 96 6.15 16.34 -12.18
C LYS A 96 6.96 17.53 -11.71
N ASN A 97 6.29 18.69 -11.68
CA ASN A 97 6.87 19.94 -11.15
C ASN A 97 6.66 20.09 -9.64
N GLU A 98 5.82 19.25 -9.02
CA GLU A 98 5.44 19.35 -7.59
C GLU A 98 5.81 18.12 -6.79
N LEU A 99 6.21 18.39 -5.55
CA LEU A 99 6.60 17.50 -4.46
C LEU A 99 5.44 16.65 -3.91
N LEU A 100 4.72 15.93 -4.74
CA LEU A 100 3.64 15.06 -4.27
C LEU A 100 4.17 13.67 -3.96
N LEU A 101 4.18 13.32 -2.67
CA LEU A 101 4.51 11.99 -2.10
C LEU A 101 3.51 10.88 -2.51
N ASN A 102 2.91 10.98 -3.68
CA ASN A 102 1.93 10.03 -4.17
C ASN A 102 2.55 9.09 -5.22
N TYR A 103 3.52 8.29 -4.78
CA TYR A 103 4.15 7.30 -5.63
C TYR A 103 3.22 6.15 -5.99
N LYS A 104 3.20 5.77 -7.28
CA LYS A 104 2.63 4.52 -7.77
C LYS A 104 3.73 3.47 -7.89
N LYS A 105 3.37 2.17 -7.80
CA LYS A 105 4.32 1.05 -7.83
C LYS A 105 5.14 1.03 -9.12
N ASP A 106 4.49 1.04 -10.28
CA ASP A 106 5.13 0.83 -11.59
C ASP A 106 5.39 2.13 -12.36
N THR A 107 5.62 3.24 -11.65
CA THR A 107 5.79 4.55 -12.27
C THR A 107 7.10 5.18 -11.83
N LYS A 108 7.92 5.60 -12.80
CA LYS A 108 9.12 6.40 -12.56
C LYS A 108 8.76 7.87 -12.63
N TYR A 109 9.19 8.64 -11.64
CA TYR A 109 8.94 10.07 -11.56
C TYR A 109 10.24 10.84 -11.79
N TYR A 110 10.15 11.90 -12.58
CA TYR A 110 11.21 12.88 -12.73
C TYR A 110 10.73 14.20 -12.16
N TYR A 111 11.57 14.85 -11.37
CA TYR A 111 11.27 16.12 -10.73
C TYR A 111 12.12 17.20 -11.35
N ASN A 112 11.47 18.28 -11.81
CA ASN A 112 12.18 19.48 -12.26
C ASN A 112 12.30 20.44 -11.06
N LEU A 113 13.51 20.57 -10.53
CA LEU A 113 13.83 21.50 -9.46
C LEU A 113 14.81 22.56 -10.03
N ASN A 114 14.31 23.78 -10.22
CA ASN A 114 15.11 24.91 -10.71
C ASN A 114 15.92 24.60 -11.99
N GLY A 115 15.29 23.91 -12.95
CA GLY A 115 15.93 23.54 -14.22
C GLY A 115 16.77 22.27 -14.19
N LYS A 116 16.96 21.62 -13.03
CA LYS A 116 17.59 20.30 -12.92
C LYS A 116 16.53 19.20 -12.85
N ILE A 117 16.64 18.24 -13.77
CA ILE A 117 15.78 17.04 -13.78
C ILE A 117 16.42 16.00 -12.88
N LEU A 118 15.76 15.69 -11.77
CA LEU A 118 16.18 14.64 -10.81
C LEU A 118 15.27 13.42 -10.94
N SER A 119 15.86 12.23 -10.91
CA SER A 119 15.09 11.00 -10.80
C SER A 119 14.48 10.87 -9.39
N ASP A 120 13.44 10.04 -9.24
CA ASP A 120 12.81 9.76 -7.94
C ASP A 120 13.84 9.22 -6.91
N LYS A 121 14.82 8.43 -7.35
CA LYS A 121 15.92 7.93 -6.52
C LYS A 121 16.81 9.05 -5.98
N GLU A 122 17.28 9.95 -6.84
CA GLU A 122 18.13 11.09 -6.46
C GLU A 122 17.39 12.07 -5.55
N TYR A 123 16.12 12.32 -5.86
CA TYR A 123 15.26 13.17 -5.05
C TYR A 123 15.06 12.61 -3.63
N LEU A 124 14.76 11.32 -3.50
CA LEU A 124 14.57 10.66 -2.20
C LEU A 124 15.86 10.63 -1.39
N LEU A 125 17.00 10.35 -2.02
CA LEU A 125 18.33 10.37 -1.37
C LEU A 125 18.68 11.77 -0.84
N GLY A 126 18.41 12.82 -1.60
CA GLY A 126 18.60 14.21 -1.17
C GLY A 126 17.77 14.55 0.06
N LYS A 127 16.50 14.10 0.10
CA LYS A 127 15.58 14.35 1.22
C LYS A 127 16.01 13.64 2.51
N ILE A 128 16.55 12.42 2.42
CA ILE A 128 17.07 11.67 3.58
C ILE A 128 18.30 12.37 4.16
N LYS A 129 19.20 12.89 3.30
CA LYS A 129 20.37 13.65 3.77
C LYS A 129 19.99 14.93 4.50
N CYS A 130 18.98 15.68 4.02
CA CYS A 130 18.50 16.87 4.69
C CYS A 130 17.84 16.61 6.06
N ASN A 131 17.18 15.46 6.25
CA ASN A 131 16.54 15.11 7.53
C ASN A 131 17.53 14.59 8.59
N LYS A 132 18.75 14.18 8.22
CA LYS A 132 19.80 13.77 9.17
C LYS A 132 20.55 14.95 9.82
N HIS A 133 20.37 16.16 9.32
CA HIS A 133 21.00 17.38 9.81
C HIS A 133 20.05 18.30 10.61
N LYS A 134 18.88 17.80 10.96
CA LYS A 134 17.95 18.41 11.92
C LYS A 134 17.82 17.51 13.16
#